data_70e71aa37303ae78146a79a0983b573c
#
_entry.id   70e71aa37303ae78146a79a0983b573c
#
_cell.length_a   1.000
_cell.length_b   1.000
_cell.length_c   1.000
_cell.angle_alpha   90.00
_cell.angle_beta   90.00
_cell.angle_gamma   90.00
#
_symmetry.space_group_name_H-M   'P 1'
#
loop_
_entity.id
_entity.type
_entity.pdbx_description
1 polymer ?
#
loop_
_entity_poly.entity_id
_entity_poly.type
_entity_poly.pdbx_seq_one_letter_code
_entity_poly.pdbx_strand_id
1 'polypeptide(L)'
;MLQSDDFSFLPCTKEDVLAIASRGHFCFPPFDPTRDDDPVSLDTFFCNVVPNEDEDHFSKTYKLVKNIKPNDILALASIANSGFSFGLYENKPVNLRNTGYNEAFPSVLLLAFGVRLDWQNRGIGSLAFKKLIQMIRESSIAGVRLLILHPLETAVSFYKSLGCVEVFNEEFQDEVESMFIDIWHK
;
A
#
# COMPACT_ATOMS: atom_id res chain seq x y z
N MET A 1 16.38 16.57 9.05
CA MET A 1 15.84 16.10 7.75
C MET A 1 15.97 14.59 7.74
N LEU A 2 14.89 13.85 7.42
CA LEU A 2 14.95 12.38 7.33
C LEU A 2 15.80 12.02 6.11
N GLN A 3 16.89 11.29 6.32
CA GLN A 3 17.69 10.76 5.21
C GLN A 3 17.11 9.42 4.79
N SER A 4 16.84 9.25 3.50
CA SER A 4 16.22 8.04 2.96
C SER A 4 17.03 6.77 3.30
N ASP A 5 18.35 6.89 3.33
CA ASP A 5 19.27 5.77 3.51
C ASP A 5 19.32 5.24 4.96
N ASP A 6 18.75 5.99 5.91
CA ASP A 6 18.65 5.54 7.30
C ASP A 6 17.53 4.51 7.53
N PHE A 7 16.72 4.24 6.51
CA PHE A 7 15.52 3.41 6.61
C PHE A 7 15.52 2.31 5.55
N SER A 8 15.04 1.14 5.91
CA SER A 8 14.86 0.01 4.99
C SER A 8 13.49 -0.62 5.14
N PHE A 9 12.95 -1.13 4.03
CA PHE A 9 11.86 -2.09 4.04
C PHE A 9 12.45 -3.49 4.15
N LEU A 10 11.98 -4.24 5.15
CA LEU A 10 12.36 -5.63 5.39
C LEU A 10 11.09 -6.50 5.37
N PRO A 11 11.18 -7.79 5.00
CA PRO A 11 10.07 -8.71 5.20
C PRO A 11 9.59 -8.67 6.65
N CYS A 12 8.28 -8.66 6.84
CA CYS A 12 7.63 -8.70 8.15
C CYS A 12 7.33 -10.16 8.48
N THR A 13 7.75 -10.63 9.66
CA THR A 13 7.47 -11.99 10.12
C THR A 13 6.22 -12.03 11.00
N LYS A 14 5.70 -13.23 11.24
CA LYS A 14 4.57 -13.45 12.17
C LYS A 14 4.90 -12.94 13.58
N GLU A 15 6.14 -13.14 14.04
CA GLU A 15 6.61 -12.66 15.35
C GLU A 15 6.62 -11.13 15.41
N ASP A 16 6.99 -10.46 14.32
CA ASP A 16 6.93 -9.00 14.22
C ASP A 16 5.50 -8.50 14.41
N VAL A 17 4.54 -9.12 13.71
CA VAL A 17 3.12 -8.77 13.79
C VAL A 17 2.57 -8.99 15.21
N LEU A 18 2.87 -10.12 15.83
CA LEU A 18 2.47 -10.41 17.20
C LEU A 18 3.08 -9.42 18.21
N ALA A 19 4.33 -9.02 17.99
CA ALA A 19 4.97 -8.00 18.83
C ALA A 19 4.33 -6.62 18.69
N ILE A 20 3.78 -6.28 17.51
CA ILE A 20 3.02 -5.05 17.27
C ILE A 20 1.68 -5.13 18.00
N ALA A 21 0.94 -6.23 17.82
CA ALA A 21 -0.36 -6.44 18.44
C ALA A 21 -0.32 -6.33 19.96
N SER A 22 0.73 -6.88 20.58
CA SER A 22 0.90 -6.85 22.05
C SER A 22 1.18 -5.44 22.60
N ARG A 23 1.60 -4.49 21.76
CA ARG A 23 2.00 -3.14 22.19
C ARG A 23 0.93 -2.06 21.93
N GLY A 24 -0.11 -2.35 21.14
CA GLY A 24 -1.17 -1.39 20.80
C GLY A 24 -0.69 -0.14 20.06
N HIS A 25 0.45 -0.19 19.38
CA HIS A 25 1.14 0.97 18.82
C HIS A 25 0.73 1.37 17.42
N PHE A 26 -0.01 0.52 16.71
CA PHE A 26 -0.58 0.81 15.39
C PHE A 26 -2.08 1.05 15.49
N CYS A 27 -2.50 1.89 16.46
CA CYS A 27 -3.87 2.37 16.45
C CYS A 27 -4.06 3.28 15.24
N PHE A 28 -4.69 2.76 14.23
CA PHE A 28 -5.31 3.55 13.20
C PHE A 28 -6.58 4.20 13.78
N PRO A 29 -7.12 5.24 13.13
CA PRO A 29 -8.36 5.83 13.61
C PRO A 29 -9.35 4.71 13.93
N PRO A 30 -10.05 4.79 15.05
CA PRO A 30 -10.92 3.71 15.48
C PRO A 30 -11.90 3.39 14.36
N PHE A 31 -12.12 2.10 14.14
CA PHE A 31 -13.22 1.60 13.32
C PHE A 31 -14.45 2.48 13.57
N ASP A 32 -14.96 3.10 12.54
CA ASP A 32 -16.23 3.81 12.59
C ASP A 32 -17.36 2.80 12.36
N PRO A 33 -18.08 2.37 13.42
CA PRO A 33 -19.15 1.38 13.30
C PRO A 33 -20.36 1.92 12.51
N THR A 34 -20.35 3.20 12.12
CA THR A 34 -21.43 3.79 11.31
C THR A 34 -21.17 3.65 9.82
N ARG A 35 -19.98 3.15 9.42
CA ARG A 35 -19.63 2.89 8.02
C ARG A 35 -19.72 1.40 7.76
N ASP A 36 -20.75 0.99 7.02
CA ASP A 36 -20.98 -0.41 6.59
C ASP A 36 -19.86 -0.97 5.69
N ASP A 37 -18.98 -0.10 5.18
CA ASP A 37 -17.93 -0.40 4.20
C ASP A 37 -16.51 -0.50 4.79
N ASP A 38 -16.35 -0.34 6.11
CA ASP A 38 -15.04 -0.46 6.78
C ASP A 38 -14.96 -1.78 7.59
N PRO A 39 -14.79 -2.93 6.90
CA PRO A 39 -15.01 -4.24 7.52
C PRO A 39 -13.93 -4.62 8.53
N VAL A 40 -12.74 -4.01 8.45
CA VAL A 40 -11.61 -4.42 9.30
C VAL A 40 -10.68 -3.24 9.54
N SER A 41 -10.45 -2.88 10.80
CA SER A 41 -9.40 -1.90 11.11
C SER A 41 -8.05 -2.39 10.61
N LEU A 42 -7.15 -1.47 10.21
CA LEU A 42 -5.80 -1.85 9.78
C LEU A 42 -5.05 -2.66 10.85
N ASP A 43 -5.27 -2.37 12.14
CA ASP A 43 -4.71 -3.17 13.23
C ASP A 43 -5.20 -4.62 13.18
N THR A 44 -6.51 -4.82 13.00
CA THR A 44 -7.10 -6.16 12.86
C THR A 44 -6.58 -6.87 11.61
N PHE A 45 -6.47 -6.14 10.48
CA PHE A 45 -5.91 -6.68 9.24
C PHE A 45 -4.46 -7.17 9.45
N PHE A 46 -3.59 -6.32 9.97
CA PHE A 46 -2.19 -6.70 10.19
C PHE A 46 -2.03 -7.80 11.24
N CYS A 47 -2.87 -7.85 12.26
CA CYS A 47 -2.74 -8.84 13.34
C CYS A 47 -3.37 -10.20 13.02
N ASN A 48 -4.48 -10.21 12.30
CA ASN A 48 -5.29 -11.42 12.13
C ASN A 48 -5.31 -11.95 10.69
N VAL A 49 -5.23 -11.07 9.69
CA VAL A 49 -5.33 -11.47 8.28
C VAL A 49 -3.94 -11.76 7.71
N VAL A 50 -3.02 -10.83 7.87
CA VAL A 50 -1.67 -10.91 7.29
C VAL A 50 -0.91 -12.20 7.63
N PRO A 51 -0.93 -12.73 8.89
CA PRO A 51 -0.20 -13.96 9.17
C PRO A 51 -0.68 -15.16 8.37
N ASN A 52 -1.98 -15.25 8.13
CA ASN A 52 -2.56 -16.34 7.35
C ASN A 52 -2.29 -16.16 5.85
N GLU A 53 -2.47 -14.95 5.33
CA GLU A 53 -2.21 -14.65 3.92
C GLU A 53 -0.73 -14.83 3.53
N ASP A 54 0.22 -14.54 4.44
CA ASP A 54 1.64 -14.78 4.19
C ASP A 54 1.98 -16.28 4.19
N GLU A 55 1.37 -17.08 5.08
CA GLU A 55 1.50 -18.54 5.09
C GLU A 55 0.92 -19.17 3.82
N ASP A 56 -0.22 -18.68 3.34
CA ASP A 56 -0.90 -19.17 2.13
C ASP A 56 -0.35 -18.55 0.82
N HIS A 57 0.64 -17.67 0.92
CA HIS A 57 1.29 -16.98 -0.20
C HIS A 57 0.37 -16.06 -1.03
N PHE A 58 -0.74 -15.57 -0.47
CA PHE A 58 -1.62 -14.61 -1.13
C PHE A 58 -1.06 -13.20 -1.12
N SER A 59 -0.37 -12.83 -0.05
CA SER A 59 0.24 -11.50 0.09
C SER A 59 1.64 -11.58 0.71
N LYS A 60 2.35 -10.47 0.67
CA LYS A 60 3.62 -10.28 1.37
C LYS A 60 3.57 -8.98 2.14
N THR A 61 3.90 -9.05 3.42
CA THR A 61 3.99 -7.88 4.27
C THR A 61 5.43 -7.49 4.53
N TYR A 62 5.67 -6.19 4.50
CA TYR A 62 6.96 -5.58 4.73
C TYR A 62 6.86 -4.54 5.85
N LYS A 63 7.91 -4.43 6.65
CA LYS A 63 8.06 -3.44 7.71
C LYS A 63 9.10 -2.39 7.36
N LEU A 64 8.79 -1.11 7.56
CA LEU A 64 9.77 -0.04 7.52
C LEU A 64 10.42 0.09 8.89
N VAL A 65 11.74 0.05 8.91
CA VAL A 65 12.54 0.19 10.13
C VAL A 65 13.66 1.21 9.94
N LYS A 66 14.21 1.74 11.04
CA LYS A 66 15.50 2.40 11.01
C LYS A 66 16.61 1.36 10.99
N ASN A 67 17.61 1.55 10.13
CA ASN A 67 18.73 0.61 10.01
C ASN A 67 19.46 0.36 11.33
N ILE A 68 19.55 1.39 12.17
CA ILE A 68 20.17 1.30 13.52
C ILE A 68 19.26 0.63 14.56
N LYS A 69 17.96 0.43 14.27
CA LYS A 69 16.96 -0.17 15.16
C LYS A 69 15.98 -1.04 14.37
N PRO A 70 16.42 -2.21 13.87
CA PRO A 70 15.62 -3.04 12.96
C PRO A 70 14.37 -3.64 13.62
N ASN A 71 14.26 -3.64 14.93
CA ASN A 71 13.09 -4.11 15.69
C ASN A 71 12.10 -2.98 16.01
N ASP A 72 12.40 -1.72 15.66
CA ASP A 72 11.51 -0.57 15.87
C ASP A 72 10.74 -0.30 14.57
N ILE A 73 9.58 -0.93 14.45
CA ILE A 73 8.75 -0.89 13.25
C ILE A 73 8.01 0.46 13.20
N LEU A 74 8.17 1.18 12.11
CA LEU A 74 7.60 2.52 11.91
C LEU A 74 6.41 2.54 10.97
N ALA A 75 6.38 1.65 9.99
CA ALA A 75 5.28 1.49 9.06
C ALA A 75 5.21 0.05 8.57
N LEU A 76 4.03 -0.36 8.12
CA LEU A 76 3.74 -1.65 7.50
C LEU A 76 3.12 -1.43 6.12
N ALA A 77 3.45 -2.32 5.20
CA ALA A 77 2.83 -2.40 3.88
C ALA A 77 2.60 -3.86 3.51
N SER A 78 1.36 -4.23 3.20
CA SER A 78 1.01 -5.54 2.66
C SER A 78 0.68 -5.41 1.18
N ILE A 79 1.30 -6.25 0.35
CA ILE A 79 1.14 -6.21 -1.11
C ILE A 79 0.82 -7.60 -1.66
N ALA A 80 0.06 -7.62 -2.74
CA ALA A 80 -0.25 -8.83 -3.51
C ALA A 80 -0.02 -8.61 -5.00
N ASN A 81 0.21 -9.69 -5.74
CA ASN A 81 0.21 -9.64 -7.19
C ASN A 81 -1.21 -9.37 -7.71
N SER A 82 -1.32 -8.56 -8.75
CA SER A 82 -2.61 -8.20 -9.34
C SER A 82 -2.47 -7.93 -10.83
N GLY A 83 -3.60 -7.86 -11.51
CA GLY A 83 -3.74 -7.32 -12.86
C GLY A 83 -4.77 -6.20 -12.85
N PHE A 84 -4.51 -5.12 -13.54
CA PHE A 84 -5.43 -3.98 -13.62
C PHE A 84 -5.83 -3.69 -15.06
N SER A 85 -7.15 -3.61 -15.30
CA SER A 85 -7.71 -3.25 -16.60
C SER A 85 -8.38 -1.88 -16.55
N PHE A 86 -8.05 -1.03 -17.50
CA PHE A 86 -8.69 0.28 -17.66
C PHE A 86 -9.93 0.22 -18.57
N GLY A 87 -10.48 -0.94 -18.87
CA GLY A 87 -11.48 -1.15 -19.92
C GLY A 87 -12.67 -0.19 -19.91
N LEU A 88 -13.18 0.17 -18.73
CA LEU A 88 -14.33 1.07 -18.54
C LEU A 88 -13.95 2.44 -17.94
N TYR A 89 -12.67 2.69 -17.70
CA TYR A 89 -12.23 3.91 -17.02
C TYR A 89 -11.73 4.96 -18.02
N GLU A 90 -12.24 6.17 -17.93
CA GLU A 90 -11.86 7.29 -18.81
C GLU A 90 -10.40 7.76 -18.58
N ASN A 91 -9.86 7.56 -17.36
CA ASN A 91 -8.55 8.09 -16.96
C ASN A 91 -7.36 7.19 -17.31
N LYS A 92 -7.45 6.45 -18.40
CA LYS A 92 -6.32 5.64 -18.88
C LYS A 92 -5.10 6.54 -19.11
N PRO A 93 -3.95 6.27 -18.48
CA PRO A 93 -2.75 7.03 -18.73
C PRO A 93 -2.36 6.97 -20.21
N VAL A 94 -2.26 8.13 -20.86
CA VAL A 94 -1.96 8.26 -22.29
C VAL A 94 -0.65 7.55 -22.67
N ASN A 95 0.25 7.37 -21.70
CA ASN A 95 1.58 6.78 -21.91
C ASN A 95 1.62 5.24 -21.72
N LEU A 96 0.53 4.62 -21.28
CA LEU A 96 0.46 3.17 -21.24
C LEU A 96 0.15 2.66 -22.64
N ARG A 97 1.20 2.28 -23.36
CA ARG A 97 1.04 1.64 -24.67
C ARG A 97 0.27 0.33 -24.47
N ASN A 98 -0.88 0.24 -25.11
CA ASN A 98 -1.60 -1.01 -25.22
C ASN A 98 -0.75 -1.93 -26.10
N THR A 99 -0.16 -2.95 -25.49
CA THR A 99 0.70 -3.92 -26.21
C THR A 99 -0.11 -4.90 -27.05
N GLY A 100 -1.44 -4.74 -27.09
CA GLY A 100 -2.32 -5.56 -27.93
C GLY A 100 -2.56 -6.98 -27.43
N TYR A 101 -1.85 -7.44 -26.40
CA TYR A 101 -1.93 -8.82 -25.93
C TYR A 101 -2.77 -9.03 -24.67
N ASN A 102 -2.89 -8.01 -23.83
CA ASN A 102 -3.71 -8.10 -22.62
C ASN A 102 -4.37 -6.76 -22.33
N GLU A 103 -5.65 -6.80 -22.02
CA GLU A 103 -6.39 -5.66 -21.51
C GLU A 103 -5.96 -5.29 -20.08
N ALA A 104 -5.25 -6.18 -19.38
CA ALA A 104 -4.79 -5.99 -18.03
C ALA A 104 -3.29 -5.67 -17.95
N PHE A 105 -2.94 -4.67 -17.16
CA PHE A 105 -1.57 -4.30 -16.85
C PHE A 105 -1.06 -5.09 -15.64
N PRO A 106 0.18 -5.65 -15.71
CA PRO A 106 0.80 -6.30 -14.55
C PRO A 106 0.93 -5.28 -13.41
N SER A 107 0.37 -5.61 -12.28
CA SER A 107 0.21 -4.69 -11.17
C SER A 107 0.54 -5.35 -9.85
N VAL A 108 0.86 -4.52 -8.86
CA VAL A 108 0.88 -4.88 -7.44
C VAL A 108 -0.27 -4.14 -6.77
N LEU A 109 -1.08 -4.86 -6.01
CA LEU A 109 -2.12 -4.29 -5.16
C LEU A 109 -1.54 -4.02 -3.78
N LEU A 110 -1.65 -2.79 -3.30
CA LEU A 110 -1.38 -2.40 -1.93
C LEU A 110 -2.63 -2.69 -1.10
N LEU A 111 -2.64 -3.83 -0.41
CA LEU A 111 -3.77 -4.29 0.40
C LEU A 111 -3.95 -3.45 1.66
N ALA A 112 -2.83 -3.11 2.31
CA ALA A 112 -2.84 -2.29 3.50
C ALA A 112 -1.53 -1.49 3.62
N PHE A 113 -1.64 -0.27 4.11
CA PHE A 113 -0.50 0.60 4.37
C PHE A 113 -0.76 1.44 5.61
N GLY A 114 0.13 1.37 6.57
CA GLY A 114 -0.02 2.09 7.81
C GLY A 114 1.28 2.58 8.40
N VAL A 115 1.22 3.73 9.08
CA VAL A 115 2.32 4.35 9.81
C VAL A 115 1.96 4.40 11.29
N ARG A 116 2.88 3.98 12.13
CA ARG A 116 2.72 4.03 13.59
C ARG A 116 2.36 5.44 14.06
N LEU A 117 1.40 5.55 14.97
CA LEU A 117 0.79 6.82 15.39
C LEU A 117 1.81 7.90 15.79
N ASP A 118 2.78 7.53 16.62
CA ASP A 118 3.80 8.45 17.10
C ASP A 118 4.78 8.93 15.99
N TRP A 119 4.72 8.33 14.80
CA TRP A 119 5.49 8.68 13.62
C TRP A 119 4.67 9.31 12.50
N GLN A 120 3.36 9.41 12.66
CA GLN A 120 2.49 10.12 11.71
C GLN A 120 2.82 11.63 11.69
N ASN A 121 2.45 12.30 10.61
CA ASN A 121 2.70 13.75 10.39
C ASN A 121 4.18 14.18 10.46
N ARG A 122 5.12 13.22 10.36
CA ARG A 122 6.58 13.46 10.35
C ARG A 122 7.24 13.11 9.01
N GLY A 123 6.44 12.93 7.94
CA GLY A 123 6.95 12.56 6.61
C GLY A 123 7.29 11.08 6.44
N ILE A 124 7.10 10.24 7.47
CA ILE A 124 7.39 8.80 7.41
C ILE A 124 6.49 8.10 6.38
N GLY A 125 5.20 8.45 6.29
CA GLY A 125 4.31 7.87 5.29
C GLY A 125 4.80 8.08 3.86
N SER A 126 5.18 9.31 3.52
CA SER A 126 5.72 9.63 2.19
C SER A 126 7.05 8.93 1.92
N LEU A 127 7.93 8.84 2.92
CA LEU A 127 9.18 8.09 2.82
C LEU A 127 8.92 6.60 2.61
N ALA A 128 8.03 6.01 3.40
CA ALA A 128 7.67 4.60 3.32
C ALA A 128 7.09 4.25 1.96
N PHE A 129 6.13 5.04 1.45
CA PHE A 129 5.52 4.80 0.15
C PHE A 129 6.54 4.88 -0.99
N LYS A 130 7.44 5.86 -0.99
CA LYS A 130 8.52 5.98 -1.98
C LYS A 130 9.47 4.79 -1.94
N LYS A 131 9.85 4.34 -0.74
CA LYS A 131 10.70 3.15 -0.57
C LYS A 131 10.00 1.87 -0.98
N LEU A 132 8.69 1.75 -0.74
CA LEU A 132 7.88 0.64 -1.24
C LEU A 132 7.95 0.57 -2.77
N ILE A 133 7.72 1.69 -3.46
CA ILE A 133 7.85 1.76 -4.93
C ILE A 133 9.25 1.38 -5.39
N GLN A 134 10.28 1.89 -4.72
CA GLN A 134 11.67 1.54 -5.03
C GLN A 134 11.91 0.04 -4.87
N MET A 135 11.47 -0.57 -3.77
CA MET A 135 11.59 -1.99 -3.51
C MET A 135 10.89 -2.82 -4.60
N ILE A 136 9.66 -2.44 -5.00
CA ILE A 136 8.92 -3.13 -6.07
C ILE A 136 9.69 -3.04 -7.41
N ARG A 137 10.26 -1.90 -7.75
CA ARG A 137 11.10 -1.73 -8.95
C ARG A 137 12.33 -2.63 -8.94
N GLU A 138 12.98 -2.78 -7.79
CA GLU A 138 14.22 -3.52 -7.63
C GLU A 138 14.00 -5.04 -7.53
N SER A 139 12.82 -5.48 -7.05
CA SER A 139 12.52 -6.89 -6.80
C SER A 139 12.08 -7.69 -8.04
N SER A 140 12.35 -7.21 -9.24
CA SER A 140 11.76 -7.62 -10.52
C SER A 140 12.03 -9.07 -10.95
N ILE A 141 11.40 -10.04 -10.30
CA ILE A 141 11.26 -11.39 -10.86
C ILE A 141 10.19 -11.41 -11.99
N ALA A 142 9.23 -10.47 -11.93
CA ALA A 142 8.18 -10.28 -12.94
C ALA A 142 8.02 -8.80 -13.27
N GLY A 143 7.59 -8.49 -14.50
CA GLY A 143 7.28 -7.13 -14.89
C GLY A 143 6.08 -6.62 -14.10
N VAL A 144 6.26 -5.54 -13.35
CA VAL A 144 5.20 -4.80 -12.66
C VAL A 144 5.17 -3.39 -13.23
N ARG A 145 4.01 -2.92 -13.65
CA ARG A 145 3.84 -1.58 -14.21
C ARG A 145 3.17 -0.62 -13.25
N LEU A 146 2.14 -1.09 -12.55
CA LEU A 146 1.31 -0.25 -11.69
C LEU A 146 1.37 -0.72 -10.24
N LEU A 147 1.32 0.24 -9.33
CA LEU A 147 0.88 0.01 -7.96
C LEU A 147 -0.55 0.54 -7.84
N ILE A 148 -1.45 -0.30 -7.37
CA ILE A 148 -2.88 -0.03 -7.22
C ILE A 148 -3.22 -0.07 -5.74
N LEU A 149 -4.18 0.72 -5.33
CA LEU A 149 -4.69 0.73 -3.96
C LEU A 149 -6.16 1.19 -3.92
N HIS A 150 -6.86 0.75 -2.88
CA HIS A 150 -8.19 1.21 -2.51
C HIS A 150 -8.05 2.12 -1.29
N PRO A 151 -8.04 3.45 -1.47
CA PRO A 151 -7.76 4.35 -0.36
C PRO A 151 -8.96 4.48 0.56
N LEU A 152 -8.71 4.66 1.86
CA LEU A 152 -9.71 5.27 2.72
C LEU A 152 -9.93 6.71 2.25
N GLU A 153 -11.15 7.22 2.33
CA GLU A 153 -11.51 8.58 1.92
C GLU A 153 -10.56 9.63 2.55
N THR A 154 -10.27 9.47 3.83
CA THR A 154 -9.34 10.33 4.58
C THR A 154 -7.89 10.28 4.08
N ALA A 155 -7.51 9.25 3.32
CA ALA A 155 -6.16 9.05 2.80
C ALA A 155 -6.01 9.44 1.32
N VAL A 156 -7.08 9.74 0.62
CA VAL A 156 -7.05 10.11 -0.82
C VAL A 156 -6.09 11.26 -1.09
N SER A 157 -6.18 12.34 -0.30
CA SER A 157 -5.31 13.52 -0.44
C SER A 157 -3.83 13.19 -0.22
N PHE A 158 -3.53 12.27 0.68
CA PHE A 158 -2.16 11.79 0.91
C PHE A 158 -1.61 11.10 -0.34
N TYR A 159 -2.35 10.15 -0.92
CA TYR A 159 -1.90 9.43 -2.11
C TYR A 159 -1.82 10.33 -3.34
N LYS A 160 -2.75 11.29 -3.51
CA LYS A 160 -2.65 12.34 -4.55
C LYS A 160 -1.35 13.13 -4.45
N SER A 161 -0.95 13.50 -3.24
CA SER A 161 0.30 14.24 -3.01
C SER A 161 1.56 13.45 -3.39
N LEU A 162 1.45 12.13 -3.51
CA LEU A 162 2.51 11.21 -3.91
C LEU A 162 2.47 10.86 -5.39
N GLY A 163 1.52 11.44 -6.16
CA GLY A 163 1.38 11.24 -7.60
C GLY A 163 0.45 10.09 -7.99
N CYS A 164 -0.31 9.55 -7.05
CA CYS A 164 -1.37 8.60 -7.39
C CYS A 164 -2.54 9.31 -8.09
N VAL A 165 -3.12 8.62 -9.06
CA VAL A 165 -4.25 9.07 -9.86
C VAL A 165 -5.49 8.28 -9.46
N GLU A 166 -6.61 8.97 -9.29
CA GLU A 166 -7.90 8.35 -9.01
C GLU A 166 -8.44 7.63 -10.23
N VAL A 167 -9.11 6.53 -9.98
CA VAL A 167 -9.92 5.80 -10.96
C VAL A 167 -11.36 5.85 -10.49
N PHE A 168 -12.22 6.39 -11.33
CA PHE A 168 -13.64 6.49 -11.07
C PHE A 168 -14.36 5.41 -11.88
N ASN A 169 -15.32 4.75 -11.25
CA ASN A 169 -16.27 3.93 -11.96
C ASN A 169 -17.37 4.84 -12.56
N GLU A 170 -17.69 4.67 -13.84
CA GLU A 170 -18.73 5.45 -14.51
C GLU A 170 -20.13 5.31 -13.83
N GLU A 171 -20.37 4.18 -13.14
CA GLU A 171 -21.61 3.92 -12.44
C GLU A 171 -21.71 4.59 -11.05
N PHE A 172 -20.53 4.92 -10.44
CA PHE A 172 -20.44 5.50 -9.09
C PHE A 172 -19.56 6.75 -9.12
N GLN A 173 -20.06 7.82 -9.74
CA GLN A 173 -19.29 9.04 -10.04
C GLN A 173 -18.76 9.81 -8.83
N ASP A 174 -19.23 9.54 -7.62
CA ASP A 174 -18.93 10.34 -6.42
C ASP A 174 -17.92 9.68 -5.46
N GLU A 175 -17.56 8.41 -5.67
CA GLU A 175 -16.63 7.70 -4.80
C GLU A 175 -15.35 7.27 -5.52
N VAL A 176 -14.20 7.53 -4.87
CA VAL A 176 -12.90 7.06 -5.36
C VAL A 176 -12.79 5.57 -5.07
N GLU A 177 -13.10 4.73 -6.05
CA GLU A 177 -13.01 3.28 -5.90
C GLU A 177 -11.56 2.80 -5.78
N SER A 178 -10.67 3.35 -6.59
CA SER A 178 -9.28 2.94 -6.65
C SER A 178 -8.36 4.10 -6.99
N MET A 179 -7.10 3.95 -6.64
CA MET A 179 -6.03 4.80 -7.13
C MET A 179 -4.89 3.96 -7.69
N PHE A 180 -4.15 4.52 -8.63
CA PHE A 180 -2.94 3.88 -9.15
C PHE A 180 -1.80 4.86 -9.31
N ILE A 181 -0.59 4.34 -9.38
CA ILE A 181 0.61 5.06 -9.82
C ILE A 181 1.40 4.21 -10.81
N ASP A 182 1.83 4.82 -11.92
CA ASP A 182 2.81 4.20 -12.82
C ASP A 182 4.18 4.25 -12.15
N ILE A 183 4.64 3.10 -11.67
CA ILE A 183 5.88 3.04 -10.88
C ILE A 183 7.15 3.33 -11.68
N TRP A 184 7.08 3.36 -13.01
CA TRP A 184 8.21 3.64 -13.91
C TRP A 184 8.18 5.05 -14.51
N HIS A 185 7.08 5.77 -14.37
CA HIS A 185 6.98 7.16 -14.82
C HIS A 185 7.67 8.07 -13.80
N LYS A 186 8.54 8.95 -14.30
CA LYS A 186 9.18 10.01 -13.50
C LYS A 186 8.37 11.28 -13.58
#